data_3bc6c8ed511a16b274eef1ae026d8bc1
#
_entry.id   3bc6c8ed511a16b274eef1ae026d8bc1
#
_cell.length_a   1.000
_cell.length_b   1.000
_cell.length_c   1.000
_cell.angle_alpha   90.00
_cell.angle_beta   90.00
_cell.angle_gamma   90.00
#
_symmetry.space_group_name_H-M   'P 1'
#
loop_
_entity.id
_entity.type
_entity.pdbx_description
1 polymer ?
#
loop_
_entity_poly.entity_id
_entity_poly.type
_entity_poly.pdbx_seq_one_letter_code
_entity_poly.pdbx_strand_id
1 'polypeptide(L)'
;MKRSLDQHPISKRPNVVVNEYAGAIVSDNAIDETASPEGFFEKYVVARKPVKITAKDASALCPINIARFRVDKILETLPAARKRVLQVEKKHALGFGSGKKRESMTFEEIVERLAQGDESLYLTTQYEEHDYDELNESDGESNEEGEAGDIGKEEADEASEDEEEDELEEETTENEGDDDASKKMLESNSNGDDDPSDASSPDPSIDLENLHDDFDDVADEESFVIPEHQLTQDEVDYRVSSLLQAPLTELYKDKSFPLVPENFRPLIPQQINLWMGACSNKRKDAPDLFSPSIESLGRYVPSGNSSGLHHDHADNLYVLVQGRKRFTLFSPQDAEALRTVGELQKIYPNGLIDYKTNQRARFWRPMRADGAMIGEWARWMIEKEDFKQYSKEQLEKMIENDVPFAEKSNSESNWDPPSFSTVPPLLAHLSEISDERHRESLQNYANKHFPGFLNLHKLEVWLEPGDMLYLPTGWFHEVTSFAEDSASAGAHVALNWWFVPPTGGRDRPYPDEYWKKDYEKTLAAIEYKRAESA
;
A
#
# COMPACT_ATOMS: atom_id res chain seq x y z
N MET A 1 46.00 -20.69 -36.68
CA MET A 1 44.61 -21.12 -36.49
C MET A 1 44.27 -20.98 -35.00
N LYS A 2 43.72 -19.85 -34.57
CA LYS A 2 43.18 -19.65 -33.22
C LYS A 2 41.68 -19.80 -33.33
N ARG A 3 41.11 -20.78 -32.63
CA ARG A 3 39.65 -20.96 -32.53
C ARG A 3 39.08 -19.94 -31.54
N SER A 4 38.20 -19.10 -32.03
CA SER A 4 37.33 -18.26 -31.26
C SER A 4 36.37 -19.15 -30.43
N LEU A 5 36.36 -18.96 -29.14
CA LEU A 5 35.35 -19.53 -28.24
C LEU A 5 34.13 -18.59 -28.28
N ASP A 6 33.12 -18.99 -29.04
CA ASP A 6 31.81 -18.37 -29.00
C ASP A 6 31.24 -18.56 -27.59
N GLN A 7 31.17 -17.45 -26.85
CA GLN A 7 30.36 -17.38 -25.64
C GLN A 7 28.89 -17.30 -26.07
N HIS A 8 28.17 -18.43 -26.00
CA HIS A 8 26.73 -18.43 -26.05
C HIS A 8 26.18 -17.61 -24.87
N PRO A 9 25.25 -16.65 -25.11
CA PRO A 9 24.58 -15.98 -24.00
C PRO A 9 23.82 -17.03 -23.20
N ILE A 10 24.08 -17.08 -21.89
CA ILE A 10 23.31 -17.90 -20.95
C ILE A 10 21.88 -17.42 -21.06
N SER A 11 21.04 -18.22 -21.69
CA SER A 11 19.59 -18.02 -21.73
C SER A 11 19.10 -18.02 -20.28
N LYS A 12 18.78 -16.83 -19.74
CA LYS A 12 18.05 -16.73 -18.47
C LYS A 12 16.76 -17.51 -18.66
N ARG A 13 16.60 -18.61 -17.93
CA ARG A 13 15.31 -19.33 -17.91
C ARG A 13 14.25 -18.31 -17.50
N PRO A 14 13.07 -18.26 -18.15
CA PRO A 14 12.01 -17.39 -17.70
C PRO A 14 11.71 -17.74 -16.25
N ASN A 15 11.67 -16.72 -15.38
CA ASN A 15 11.24 -16.88 -14.00
C ASN A 15 9.81 -17.40 -14.01
N VAL A 16 9.62 -18.62 -13.59
CA VAL A 16 8.28 -19.22 -13.49
C VAL A 16 7.69 -18.76 -12.17
N VAL A 17 6.62 -17.99 -12.24
CA VAL A 17 5.80 -17.63 -11.08
C VAL A 17 5.15 -18.90 -10.54
N VAL A 18 5.24 -19.12 -9.22
CA VAL A 18 4.57 -20.26 -8.57
C VAL A 18 3.14 -19.84 -8.24
N ASN A 19 2.19 -20.17 -9.09
CA ASN A 19 0.77 -19.88 -8.86
C ASN A 19 0.07 -21.12 -8.27
N GLU A 20 -0.24 -21.06 -6.96
CA GLU A 20 -0.94 -22.12 -6.21
C GLU A 20 -2.39 -21.70 -5.88
N TYR A 21 -2.89 -20.59 -6.40
CA TYR A 21 -4.23 -20.09 -6.08
C TYR A 21 -5.31 -21.17 -6.27
N ALA A 22 -6.09 -21.40 -5.23
CA ALA A 22 -7.13 -22.43 -5.18
C ALA A 22 -8.53 -21.86 -4.86
N GLY A 23 -8.67 -20.54 -4.84
CA GLY A 23 -9.93 -19.87 -4.54
C GLY A 23 -10.84 -19.72 -5.76
N ALA A 24 -11.87 -18.90 -5.60
CA ALA A 24 -12.84 -18.63 -6.65
C ALA A 24 -12.19 -17.91 -7.86
N ILE A 25 -12.60 -18.32 -9.04
CA ILE A 25 -12.26 -17.65 -10.31
C ILE A 25 -13.50 -16.96 -10.86
N VAL A 26 -13.29 -15.91 -11.65
CA VAL A 26 -14.38 -15.22 -12.34
C VAL A 26 -14.83 -16.06 -13.52
N SER A 27 -16.00 -16.68 -13.42
CA SER A 27 -16.65 -17.42 -14.53
C SER A 27 -17.80 -16.64 -15.15
N ASP A 28 -18.47 -15.83 -14.35
CA ASP A 28 -19.61 -14.99 -14.73
C ASP A 28 -19.31 -13.54 -14.41
N ASN A 29 -19.84 -12.61 -15.17
CA ASN A 29 -19.60 -11.17 -14.97
C ASN A 29 -20.42 -10.55 -13.82
N ALA A 30 -21.05 -11.38 -13.00
CA ALA A 30 -21.87 -10.92 -11.87
C ALA A 30 -21.27 -11.37 -10.53
N ILE A 31 -21.19 -10.43 -9.59
CA ILE A 31 -20.85 -10.74 -8.20
C ILE A 31 -22.05 -11.39 -7.50
N ASP A 32 -21.78 -12.28 -6.55
CA ASP A 32 -22.83 -12.73 -5.63
C ASP A 32 -23.29 -11.56 -4.76
N GLU A 33 -24.59 -11.45 -4.59
CA GLU A 33 -25.20 -10.59 -3.57
C GLU A 33 -25.77 -11.49 -2.47
N THR A 34 -25.51 -11.15 -1.22
CA THR A 34 -26.01 -11.93 -0.09
C THR A 34 -26.55 -11.04 1.01
N ALA A 35 -27.48 -11.63 1.70
CA ALA A 35 -28.12 -11.09 2.87
C ALA A 35 -27.99 -12.02 4.08
N SER A 36 -27.58 -13.26 3.86
CA SER A 36 -27.64 -14.29 4.89
C SER A 36 -26.31 -14.48 5.59
N PRO A 37 -26.25 -14.39 6.92
CA PRO A 37 -25.09 -14.77 7.71
C PRO A 37 -24.85 -16.29 7.69
N GLU A 38 -25.88 -17.08 7.35
CA GLU A 38 -25.77 -18.54 7.36
C GLU A 38 -24.83 -19.07 6.28
N GLY A 39 -23.80 -19.79 6.69
CA GLY A 39 -22.79 -20.34 5.78
C GLY A 39 -21.90 -19.29 5.11
N PHE A 40 -21.94 -18.04 5.58
CA PHE A 40 -21.18 -16.92 4.98
C PHE A 40 -19.69 -17.25 4.94
N PHE A 41 -19.15 -17.72 6.07
CA PHE A 41 -17.71 -17.96 6.19
C PHE A 41 -17.23 -19.03 5.19
N GLU A 42 -17.90 -20.17 5.10
CA GLU A 42 -17.54 -21.25 4.17
C GLU A 42 -17.75 -20.85 2.71
N LYS A 43 -18.84 -20.15 2.43
CA LYS A 43 -19.23 -19.81 1.05
C LYS A 43 -18.34 -18.71 0.45
N TYR A 44 -17.85 -17.79 1.27
CA TYR A 44 -17.13 -16.60 0.78
C TYR A 44 -15.70 -16.53 1.32
N VAL A 45 -15.51 -16.67 2.63
CA VAL A 45 -14.18 -16.54 3.24
C VAL A 45 -13.29 -17.72 2.86
N VAL A 46 -13.73 -18.95 3.14
CA VAL A 46 -12.96 -20.16 2.80
C VAL A 46 -12.84 -20.33 1.28
N ALA A 47 -13.91 -20.06 0.54
CA ALA A 47 -13.91 -20.14 -0.93
C ALA A 47 -13.12 -19.00 -1.61
N ARG A 48 -12.61 -18.02 -0.84
CA ARG A 48 -11.90 -16.86 -1.37
C ARG A 48 -12.69 -16.12 -2.46
N LYS A 49 -13.99 -15.95 -2.22
CA LYS A 49 -14.95 -15.41 -3.19
C LYS A 49 -15.44 -14.03 -2.76
N PRO A 50 -15.27 -12.99 -3.60
CA PRO A 50 -15.84 -11.68 -3.33
C PRO A 50 -17.37 -11.77 -3.24
N VAL A 51 -17.96 -10.93 -2.39
CA VAL A 51 -19.41 -10.83 -2.25
C VAL A 51 -19.85 -9.44 -1.85
N LYS A 52 -20.89 -8.93 -2.52
CA LYS A 52 -21.58 -7.73 -2.10
C LYS A 52 -22.64 -8.06 -1.04
N ILE A 53 -22.62 -7.31 0.05
CA ILE A 53 -23.60 -7.37 1.13
C ILE A 53 -24.45 -6.10 1.02
N THR A 54 -25.71 -6.23 0.65
CA THR A 54 -26.58 -5.07 0.40
C THR A 54 -26.98 -4.35 1.69
N ALA A 55 -27.21 -3.04 1.63
CA ALA A 55 -27.56 -2.21 2.79
C ALA A 55 -28.76 -2.74 3.58
N LYS A 56 -29.70 -3.37 2.90
CA LYS A 56 -30.89 -3.99 3.52
C LYS A 56 -30.50 -5.11 4.49
N ASP A 57 -29.43 -5.79 4.22
CA ASP A 57 -28.99 -7.00 4.89
C ASP A 57 -27.70 -6.77 5.71
N ALA A 58 -27.04 -5.63 5.47
CA ALA A 58 -25.80 -5.24 6.14
C ALA A 58 -25.95 -5.18 7.67
N SER A 59 -27.12 -4.75 8.16
CA SER A 59 -27.39 -4.69 9.61
C SER A 59 -27.37 -6.06 10.30
N ALA A 60 -27.63 -7.15 9.57
CA ALA A 60 -27.56 -8.51 10.11
C ALA A 60 -26.13 -9.05 10.16
N LEU A 61 -25.28 -8.59 9.22
CA LEU A 61 -23.89 -9.05 9.09
C LEU A 61 -22.90 -8.15 9.85
N CYS A 62 -23.15 -6.84 9.84
CA CYS A 62 -22.30 -5.86 10.51
C CYS A 62 -23.15 -4.68 11.00
N PRO A 63 -23.67 -4.71 12.24
CA PRO A 63 -24.58 -3.70 12.78
C PRO A 63 -23.79 -2.42 13.15
N ILE A 64 -23.41 -1.63 12.17
CA ILE A 64 -22.72 -0.35 12.37
C ILE A 64 -23.68 0.79 12.08
N ASN A 65 -23.77 1.76 12.99
CA ASN A 65 -24.44 3.03 12.68
C ASN A 65 -23.52 3.87 11.78
N ILE A 66 -23.56 3.59 10.47
CA ILE A 66 -22.70 4.26 9.48
C ILE A 66 -23.04 5.75 9.30
N ALA A 67 -24.28 6.14 9.57
CA ALA A 67 -24.75 7.52 9.37
C ALA A 67 -23.95 8.55 10.18
N ARG A 68 -23.37 8.15 11.32
CA ARG A 68 -22.55 9.02 12.16
C ARG A 68 -21.17 9.35 11.54
N PHE A 69 -20.72 8.56 10.55
CA PHE A 69 -19.44 8.78 9.86
C PHE A 69 -19.59 9.59 8.57
N ARG A 70 -20.78 10.05 8.22
CA ARG A 70 -20.96 10.96 7.08
C ARG A 70 -20.23 12.28 7.33
N VAL A 71 -19.81 12.94 6.27
CA VAL A 71 -18.99 14.18 6.34
C VAL A 71 -19.65 15.27 7.18
N ASP A 72 -20.98 15.34 7.20
CA ASP A 72 -21.75 16.33 7.97
C ASP A 72 -21.86 16.00 9.47
N LYS A 73 -21.46 14.79 9.92
CA LYS A 73 -21.61 14.32 11.31
C LYS A 73 -20.32 13.78 11.93
N ILE A 74 -19.33 13.52 11.13
CA ILE A 74 -18.12 12.82 11.59
C ILE A 74 -17.37 13.59 12.67
N LEU A 75 -17.33 14.91 12.62
CA LEU A 75 -16.70 15.74 13.64
C LEU A 75 -17.45 15.72 14.99
N GLU A 76 -18.74 15.41 14.99
CA GLU A 76 -19.50 15.17 16.21
C GLU A 76 -19.24 13.78 16.78
N THR A 77 -19.01 12.83 15.89
CA THR A 77 -18.71 11.43 16.24
C THR A 77 -17.29 11.26 16.78
N LEU A 78 -16.33 12.02 16.25
CA LEU A 78 -14.92 11.97 16.58
C LEU A 78 -14.40 13.34 17.10
N PRO A 79 -14.97 13.87 18.20
CA PRO A 79 -14.66 15.24 18.65
C PRO A 79 -13.19 15.39 19.09
N ALA A 80 -12.58 14.34 19.63
CA ALA A 80 -11.17 14.37 20.05
C ALA A 80 -10.20 14.42 18.88
N ALA A 81 -10.61 13.91 17.70
CA ALA A 81 -9.78 13.89 16.50
C ALA A 81 -9.76 15.23 15.74
N ARG A 82 -10.65 16.19 16.04
CA ARG A 82 -10.80 17.44 15.26
C ARG A 82 -9.47 18.15 14.97
N LYS A 83 -8.64 18.30 15.98
CA LYS A 83 -7.36 19.01 15.89
C LYS A 83 -6.17 18.07 15.61
N ARG A 84 -6.41 16.78 15.45
CA ARG A 84 -5.35 15.84 15.11
C ARG A 84 -4.87 16.14 13.69
N VAL A 85 -3.57 16.29 13.54
CA VAL A 85 -2.93 16.45 12.24
C VAL A 85 -2.86 15.07 11.58
N LEU A 86 -3.28 15.00 10.34
CA LEU A 86 -3.31 13.79 9.53
C LEU A 86 -2.57 14.03 8.22
N GLN A 87 -2.06 12.97 7.66
CA GLN A 87 -1.42 12.96 6.36
C GLN A 87 -2.46 12.74 5.26
N VAL A 88 -2.53 13.66 4.31
CA VAL A 88 -3.53 13.65 3.23
C VAL A 88 -2.84 13.59 1.89
N GLU A 89 -3.27 12.67 1.06
CA GLU A 89 -2.80 12.62 -0.32
C GLU A 89 -3.37 13.78 -1.12
N LYS A 90 -2.50 14.40 -1.92
CA LYS A 90 -2.89 15.41 -2.88
C LYS A 90 -2.99 14.84 -4.27
N LYS A 91 -4.09 15.12 -4.95
CA LYS A 91 -4.27 14.70 -6.33
C LYS A 91 -3.22 15.33 -7.25
N HIS A 92 -2.55 14.52 -7.99
CA HIS A 92 -1.62 14.96 -9.03
C HIS A 92 -2.06 14.45 -10.42
N ALA A 93 -1.25 14.71 -11.46
CA ALA A 93 -1.60 14.38 -12.84
C ALA A 93 -1.97 12.90 -13.05
N LEU A 94 -1.35 11.99 -12.27
CA LEU A 94 -1.63 10.55 -12.35
C LEU A 94 -2.76 10.06 -11.43
N GLY A 95 -3.34 10.93 -10.59
CA GLY A 95 -4.40 10.58 -9.63
C GLY A 95 -3.90 10.47 -8.19
N PHE A 96 -4.56 9.65 -7.36
CA PHE A 96 -4.18 9.37 -5.98
C PHE A 96 -3.39 8.06 -5.87
N GLY A 97 -2.72 7.83 -4.70
CA GLY A 97 -2.06 6.55 -4.38
C GLY A 97 -0.74 6.32 -5.13
N SER A 98 0.03 7.34 -5.39
CA SER A 98 1.28 7.25 -6.16
C SER A 98 2.55 7.37 -5.32
N GLY A 99 2.50 7.12 -4.01
CA GLY A 99 3.67 7.22 -3.12
C GLY A 99 4.27 8.64 -3.00
N LYS A 100 3.57 9.68 -3.46
CA LYS A 100 4.07 11.05 -3.39
C LYS A 100 3.88 11.65 -2.01
N LYS A 101 4.70 12.67 -1.70
CA LYS A 101 4.65 13.43 -0.45
C LYS A 101 3.20 13.84 -0.13
N ARG A 102 2.76 13.50 1.08
CA ARG A 102 1.48 13.88 1.65
C ARG A 102 1.55 15.27 2.26
N GLU A 103 0.41 15.90 2.44
CA GLU A 103 0.29 17.17 3.16
C GLU A 103 -0.30 16.93 4.55
N SER A 104 0.25 17.61 5.55
CA SER A 104 -0.26 17.62 6.91
C SER A 104 -1.42 18.59 7.04
N MET A 105 -2.58 18.11 7.48
CA MET A 105 -3.79 18.93 7.75
C MET A 105 -4.49 18.44 9.01
N THR A 106 -5.18 19.35 9.72
CA THR A 106 -6.07 18.91 10.79
C THR A 106 -7.28 18.17 10.22
N PHE A 107 -7.79 17.21 10.98
CA PHE A 107 -8.98 16.47 10.55
C PHE A 107 -10.19 17.37 10.27
N GLU A 108 -10.35 18.45 11.06
CA GLU A 108 -11.41 19.44 10.85
C GLU A 108 -11.28 20.15 9.49
N GLU A 109 -10.07 20.61 9.13
CA GLU A 109 -9.80 21.23 7.83
C GLU A 109 -10.08 20.29 6.66
N ILE A 110 -9.69 19.01 6.79
CA ILE A 110 -9.96 17.98 5.78
C ILE A 110 -11.49 17.86 5.57
N VAL A 111 -12.24 17.67 6.66
CA VAL A 111 -13.70 17.49 6.61
C VAL A 111 -14.38 18.72 6.00
N GLU A 112 -13.99 19.93 6.38
CA GLU A 112 -14.53 21.18 5.84
C GLU A 112 -14.27 21.33 4.33
N ARG A 113 -13.06 21.04 3.88
CA ARG A 113 -12.71 21.09 2.45
C ARG A 113 -13.47 20.03 1.64
N LEU A 114 -13.56 18.81 2.14
CA LEU A 114 -14.32 17.74 1.48
C LEU A 114 -15.83 18.03 1.45
N ALA A 115 -16.38 18.65 2.51
CA ALA A 115 -17.78 19.11 2.54
C ALA A 115 -18.07 20.19 1.48
N GLN A 116 -17.06 20.99 1.12
CA GLN A 116 -17.14 21.98 0.04
C GLN A 116 -16.90 21.37 -1.36
N GLY A 117 -16.62 20.08 -1.45
CA GLY A 117 -16.39 19.37 -2.70
C GLY A 117 -14.99 19.52 -3.26
N ASP A 118 -13.97 19.73 -2.41
CA ASP A 118 -12.58 19.79 -2.84
C ASP A 118 -12.10 18.40 -3.32
N GLU A 119 -11.98 18.25 -4.63
CA GLU A 119 -11.56 17.00 -5.28
C GLU A 119 -10.04 16.78 -5.25
N SER A 120 -9.27 17.68 -4.65
CA SER A 120 -7.80 17.62 -4.64
C SER A 120 -7.24 16.77 -3.49
N LEU A 121 -8.08 16.39 -2.52
CA LEU A 121 -7.66 15.70 -1.30
C LEU A 121 -8.23 14.29 -1.20
N TYR A 122 -7.42 13.39 -0.63
CA TYR A 122 -7.86 12.04 -0.29
C TYR A 122 -7.22 11.59 1.02
N LEU A 123 -8.04 11.33 2.04
CA LEU A 123 -7.62 10.74 3.29
C LEU A 123 -7.62 9.22 3.14
N THR A 124 -6.46 8.63 3.39
CA THR A 124 -6.19 7.20 3.32
C THR A 124 -5.65 6.69 4.65
N THR A 125 -5.14 5.48 4.70
CA THR A 125 -4.44 4.91 5.85
C THR A 125 -3.36 5.86 6.35
N GLN A 126 -3.24 6.00 7.67
CA GLN A 126 -2.25 6.85 8.32
C GLN A 126 -1.09 5.99 8.79
N TYR A 127 0.10 6.33 8.35
CA TYR A 127 1.35 5.73 8.83
C TYR A 127 1.99 6.71 9.82
N GLU A 128 2.69 6.22 10.82
CA GLU A 128 3.48 7.06 11.71
C GLU A 128 4.66 7.60 10.90
N GLU A 129 4.80 8.92 10.83
CA GLU A 129 6.01 9.53 10.32
C GLU A 129 7.11 9.32 11.37
N HIS A 130 8.05 8.46 11.08
CA HIS A 130 9.36 8.56 11.68
C HIS A 130 10.06 9.77 11.04
N ASP A 131 10.60 10.66 11.87
CA ASP A 131 11.12 11.96 11.50
C ASP A 131 12.09 11.90 10.32
N TYR A 132 11.60 12.22 9.12
CA TYR A 132 12.42 12.35 7.91
C TYR A 132 13.39 13.55 7.97
N ASP A 133 13.24 14.45 8.93
CA ASP A 133 14.03 15.68 9.01
C ASP A 133 15.42 15.46 9.65
N GLU A 134 15.64 14.42 10.45
CA GLU A 134 16.96 14.14 11.04
C GLU A 134 17.99 13.54 10.07
N LEU A 135 17.56 12.93 8.96
CA LEU A 135 18.48 12.30 8.00
C LEU A 135 19.01 13.25 6.93
N ASN A 136 18.42 14.44 6.77
CA ASN A 136 18.89 15.46 5.81
C ASN A 136 19.83 16.50 6.44
N GLU A 137 19.98 16.57 7.74
CA GLU A 137 20.86 17.55 8.41
C GLU A 137 22.29 17.04 8.69
N SER A 138 22.58 15.74 8.52
CA SER A 138 23.91 15.19 8.85
C SER A 138 24.99 15.30 7.76
N ASP A 139 24.68 15.78 6.57
CA ASP A 139 25.64 15.91 5.48
C ASP A 139 26.07 17.37 5.14
N GLY A 140 25.90 18.30 6.06
CA GLY A 140 26.13 19.72 5.79
C GLY A 140 26.98 20.52 6.77
N GLU A 141 27.87 19.93 7.56
CA GLU A 141 28.87 20.72 8.31
C GLU A 141 30.30 20.22 8.05
N SER A 142 30.91 20.70 6.97
CA SER A 142 32.36 20.85 6.90
C SER A 142 32.72 22.31 7.19
N ASN A 143 33.33 22.51 8.34
CA ASN A 143 33.90 23.78 8.80
C ASN A 143 34.79 24.43 7.73
N GLU A 144 34.52 25.69 7.44
CA GLU A 144 35.55 26.68 7.12
C GLU A 144 35.29 27.95 7.95
N GLU A 145 36.10 28.14 8.98
CA GLU A 145 36.30 29.41 9.65
C GLU A 145 37.09 30.32 8.71
N GLY A 146 36.60 31.53 8.48
CA GLY A 146 37.29 32.56 7.68
C GLY A 146 36.67 33.94 7.86
N GLU A 147 37.14 34.63 8.86
CA GLU A 147 37.26 36.08 9.09
C GLU A 147 36.37 37.13 8.36
N ALA A 148 35.95 38.04 9.21
CA ALA A 148 35.17 39.22 9.02
C ALA A 148 35.74 40.25 8.00
N GLY A 149 34.85 40.92 7.31
CA GLY A 149 35.15 42.14 6.53
C GLY A 149 33.85 42.91 6.23
N ASP A 150 33.63 43.90 7.03
CA ASP A 150 32.63 44.98 6.90
C ASP A 150 32.81 45.75 5.61
N ILE A 151 31.72 46.26 4.97
CA ILE A 151 31.50 47.61 4.39
C ILE A 151 30.44 47.57 3.26
N GLY A 152 29.41 48.37 3.44
CA GLY A 152 28.86 49.28 2.41
C GLY A 152 27.60 48.91 1.65
N LYS A 153 26.54 49.59 2.01
CA LYS A 153 25.32 49.85 1.22
C LYS A 153 25.64 50.44 -0.14
N GLU A 154 24.85 50.12 -1.16
CA GLU A 154 24.19 51.16 -2.01
C GLU A 154 23.16 50.49 -2.92
N GLU A 155 22.08 51.23 -3.10
CA GLU A 155 20.90 50.98 -3.93
C GLU A 155 21.20 51.26 -5.41
N ALA A 156 20.46 50.62 -6.32
CA ALA A 156 19.63 51.27 -7.34
C ALA A 156 19.48 50.45 -8.63
N ASP A 157 18.23 50.28 -9.00
CA ASP A 157 17.55 50.48 -10.28
C ASP A 157 17.90 49.69 -11.55
N GLU A 158 16.82 49.04 -11.97
CA GLU A 158 16.11 49.04 -13.28
C GLU A 158 16.84 48.64 -14.58
N ALA A 159 16.07 47.86 -15.29
CA ALA A 159 15.71 47.88 -16.71
C ALA A 159 16.30 46.80 -17.64
N SER A 160 15.38 45.99 -18.08
CA SER A 160 14.90 45.71 -19.47
C SER A 160 15.81 45.07 -20.53
N GLU A 161 15.18 44.06 -21.14
CA GLU A 161 15.17 43.74 -22.60
C GLU A 161 16.50 43.33 -23.26
N ASP A 162 16.59 42.24 -23.93
CA ASP A 162 16.06 41.75 -25.18
C ASP A 162 16.77 40.46 -25.64
N GLU A 163 16.08 39.76 -26.45
CA GLU A 163 16.34 38.63 -27.31
C GLU A 163 17.74 38.51 -27.93
N GLU A 164 18.23 37.30 -28.19
CA GLU A 164 18.48 36.76 -29.53
C GLU A 164 19.00 35.30 -29.51
N GLU A 165 18.45 34.55 -30.45
CA GLU A 165 18.85 33.25 -30.90
C GLU A 165 20.28 33.24 -31.48
N ASP A 166 21.01 32.14 -31.37
CA ASP A 166 21.76 31.61 -32.53
C ASP A 166 22.17 30.12 -32.33
N GLU A 167 21.95 29.42 -33.41
CA GLU A 167 22.35 28.03 -33.70
C GLU A 167 23.86 27.92 -33.90
N LEU A 168 24.31 26.67 -33.84
CA LEU A 168 25.22 25.96 -34.73
C LEU A 168 26.37 25.21 -34.03
N GLU A 169 26.34 23.94 -34.32
CA GLU A 169 27.30 23.02 -34.97
C GLU A 169 28.22 22.15 -34.10
N GLU A 170 28.19 20.94 -34.55
CA GLU A 170 28.99 19.75 -34.21
C GLU A 170 30.50 19.99 -34.31
N GLU A 171 31.25 19.30 -33.50
CA GLU A 171 32.43 18.57 -33.98
C GLU A 171 32.87 17.42 -33.06
N THR A 172 33.02 16.30 -33.67
CA THR A 172 33.63 15.04 -33.20
C THR A 172 35.13 15.15 -33.09
N THR A 173 35.74 14.57 -32.06
CA THR A 173 37.08 13.95 -32.21
C THR A 173 37.26 12.81 -31.20
N GLU A 174 37.50 11.66 -31.77
CA GLU A 174 38.09 10.48 -31.13
C GLU A 174 39.53 10.77 -30.65
N ASN A 175 39.94 10.17 -29.57
CA ASN A 175 41.30 9.62 -29.50
C ASN A 175 41.44 8.54 -28.43
N GLU A 176 42.00 7.46 -28.87
CA GLU A 176 42.49 6.27 -28.17
C GLU A 176 43.77 6.56 -27.37
N GLY A 177 44.08 5.69 -26.43
CA GLY A 177 45.43 5.53 -25.87
C GLY A 177 45.47 4.90 -24.49
N ASP A 178 45.61 3.74 -24.46
CA ASP A 178 46.36 2.61 -23.90
C ASP A 178 47.24 2.81 -22.65
N ASP A 179 47.32 1.67 -21.93
CA ASP A 179 48.44 1.09 -21.12
C ASP A 179 48.54 1.43 -19.63
N ASP A 180 48.42 0.47 -18.83
CA ASP A 180 49.05 -0.78 -18.34
C ASP A 180 49.67 -0.65 -16.93
N ALA A 181 49.35 -1.68 -16.16
CA ALA A 181 50.14 -2.39 -15.16
C ALA A 181 50.55 -1.77 -13.81
N SER A 182 50.19 -2.39 -12.75
CA SER A 182 51.01 -3.26 -11.91
C SER A 182 50.68 -3.29 -10.43
N LYS A 183 50.29 -4.48 -10.01
CA LYS A 183 50.59 -5.19 -8.74
C LYS A 183 51.48 -4.47 -7.72
N LYS A 184 51.05 -4.51 -6.46
CA LYS A 184 51.79 -5.23 -5.38
C LYS A 184 50.99 -5.36 -4.08
N MET A 185 51.01 -6.59 -3.58
CA MET A 185 50.73 -6.98 -2.20
C MET A 185 51.65 -6.27 -1.21
N LEU A 186 51.17 -6.06 0.01
CA LEU A 186 51.90 -6.37 1.24
C LEU A 186 50.96 -6.38 2.45
N GLU A 187 51.03 -7.53 3.14
CA GLU A 187 50.48 -7.76 4.48
C GLU A 187 51.22 -6.92 5.53
N SER A 188 50.51 -6.48 6.56
CA SER A 188 51.08 -6.57 7.93
C SER A 188 50.00 -6.36 8.98
N ASN A 189 49.98 -7.28 9.94
CA ASN A 189 49.26 -7.28 11.21
C ASN A 189 49.57 -6.06 12.08
N SER A 190 48.62 -5.59 12.84
CA SER A 190 48.80 -5.44 14.30
C SER A 190 47.49 -5.12 15.03
N ASN A 191 47.33 -5.75 16.18
CA ASN A 191 46.30 -5.68 17.18
C ASN A 191 46.06 -4.29 17.73
N GLY A 192 44.85 -4.05 18.23
CA GLY A 192 44.58 -3.02 19.22
C GLY A 192 43.11 -2.70 19.41
N ASP A 193 42.58 -3.30 20.42
CA ASP A 193 41.54 -2.83 21.37
C ASP A 193 40.16 -2.40 20.90
N ASP A 194 39.22 -3.13 21.46
CA ASP A 194 37.80 -3.01 21.55
C ASP A 194 37.31 -1.63 22.00
N ASP A 195 36.36 -1.07 21.26
CA ASP A 195 35.26 -0.27 21.81
C ASP A 195 33.97 -0.61 21.05
N PRO A 196 32.99 -1.26 21.68
CA PRO A 196 31.72 -1.58 21.06
C PRO A 196 30.73 -0.45 21.30
N SER A 197 30.71 0.53 20.42
CA SER A 197 29.66 1.53 20.37
C SER A 197 29.54 2.06 18.95
N ASP A 198 28.92 1.29 18.10
CA ASP A 198 28.18 1.79 16.94
C ASP A 198 27.31 0.67 16.38
N ALA A 199 26.25 0.36 17.10
CA ALA A 199 25.09 -0.30 16.55
C ALA A 199 24.30 0.81 15.84
N SER A 200 24.59 1.03 14.56
CA SER A 200 23.72 1.80 13.69
C SER A 200 22.34 1.14 13.71
N SER A 201 21.38 1.80 14.34
CA SER A 201 19.96 1.50 14.21
C SER A 201 19.61 1.38 12.71
N PRO A 202 18.77 0.43 12.32
CA PRO A 202 18.29 0.35 10.95
C PRO A 202 17.54 1.64 10.63
N ASP A 203 17.84 2.16 9.47
CA ASP A 203 17.25 3.35 8.86
C ASP A 203 15.71 3.24 8.87
N PRO A 204 14.99 4.10 9.59
CA PRO A 204 13.54 4.10 9.58
C PRO A 204 12.97 4.82 8.36
N SER A 205 13.65 4.79 7.22
CA SER A 205 13.09 5.24 5.93
C SER A 205 11.98 4.30 5.44
N ILE A 206 11.10 3.97 6.35
CA ILE A 206 9.81 3.37 6.13
C ILE A 206 8.91 4.56 5.77
N ASP A 207 8.49 4.77 4.59
CA ASP A 207 7.80 3.87 3.83
C ASP A 207 6.63 4.49 3.11
N LEU A 208 6.91 5.56 2.38
CA LEU A 208 5.95 6.04 1.39
C LEU A 208 5.82 5.07 0.21
N GLU A 209 6.73 4.09 0.12
CA GLU A 209 6.71 3.06 -0.91
C GLU A 209 5.90 1.83 -0.52
N ASN A 210 5.63 1.60 0.78
CA ASN A 210 4.81 0.49 1.27
C ASN A 210 3.39 0.91 1.65
N LEU A 211 2.79 1.80 0.89
CA LEU A 211 1.40 2.24 1.04
C LEU A 211 0.37 1.09 1.12
N HIS A 212 0.82 -0.14 1.01
CA HIS A 212 0.05 -1.38 1.09
C HIS A 212 0.76 -2.47 1.89
N ASP A 213 1.72 -2.11 2.74
CA ASP A 213 2.27 -3.06 3.68
C ASP A 213 1.28 -3.22 4.84
N ASP A 214 0.27 -4.05 4.59
CA ASP A 214 -0.77 -4.40 5.54
C ASP A 214 -0.22 -5.23 6.72
N PHE A 215 1.10 -5.48 6.73
CA PHE A 215 1.78 -6.39 7.63
C PHE A 215 3.02 -5.78 8.28
N ASP A 216 3.02 -4.48 8.55
CA ASP A 216 4.09 -3.86 9.30
C ASP A 216 4.02 -4.31 10.76
N ASP A 217 4.54 -5.51 10.98
CA ASP A 217 4.82 -6.00 12.32
C ASP A 217 6.07 -5.31 12.84
N VAL A 218 5.89 -4.52 13.86
CA VAL A 218 6.95 -3.83 14.57
C VAL A 218 8.01 -4.81 15.06
N ALA A 219 9.14 -4.80 14.42
CA ALA A 219 10.34 -5.36 14.97
C ALA A 219 11.02 -4.30 15.83
N ASP A 220 10.60 -4.20 17.09
CA ASP A 220 11.46 -3.57 18.09
C ASP A 220 12.71 -4.43 18.28
N GLU A 221 13.87 -3.92 17.88
CA GLU A 221 15.17 -4.61 17.97
C GLU A 221 15.66 -4.82 19.41
N GLU A 222 14.92 -4.42 20.43
CA GLU A 222 15.22 -4.78 21.80
C GLU A 222 14.22 -5.84 22.29
N SER A 223 14.57 -7.13 22.12
CA SER A 223 13.90 -8.20 22.82
C SER A 223 14.22 -8.12 24.32
N PHE A 224 13.66 -7.12 25.00
CA PHE A 224 13.47 -7.23 26.41
C PHE A 224 12.41 -8.31 26.62
N VAL A 225 12.79 -9.38 27.29
CA VAL A 225 11.87 -10.35 27.87
C VAL A 225 11.01 -9.60 28.88
N ILE A 226 9.95 -8.94 28.38
CA ILE A 226 8.94 -8.35 29.25
C ILE A 226 8.16 -9.52 29.84
N PRO A 227 8.06 -9.62 31.16
CA PRO A 227 7.20 -10.63 31.78
C PRO A 227 5.80 -10.52 31.17
N GLU A 228 5.15 -11.62 30.90
CA GLU A 228 3.86 -11.82 30.20
C GLU A 228 2.69 -10.88 30.58
N HIS A 229 2.90 -9.84 31.42
CA HIS A 229 1.83 -9.12 32.11
C HIS A 229 1.90 -7.58 32.13
N GLN A 230 2.85 -6.91 31.49
CA GLN A 230 2.82 -5.44 31.45
C GLN A 230 3.29 -4.90 30.10
N LEU A 231 2.32 -4.55 29.24
CA LEU A 231 2.56 -3.70 28.07
C LEU A 231 3.07 -2.33 28.54
N THR A 232 4.07 -1.76 27.87
CA THR A 232 4.49 -0.38 28.09
C THR A 232 3.40 0.57 27.60
N GLN A 233 3.43 1.84 28.03
CA GLN A 233 2.46 2.83 27.55
C GLN A 233 2.58 3.04 26.04
N ASP A 234 3.80 3.08 25.50
CA ASP A 234 4.06 3.26 24.08
C ASP A 234 3.53 2.07 23.27
N GLU A 235 3.75 0.84 23.73
CA GLU A 235 3.18 -0.35 23.10
C GLU A 235 1.64 -0.35 23.13
N VAL A 236 1.04 0.09 24.24
CA VAL A 236 -0.42 0.24 24.34
C VAL A 236 -0.92 1.26 23.32
N ASP A 237 -0.28 2.42 23.22
CA ASP A 237 -0.68 3.49 22.31
C ASP A 237 -0.50 3.06 20.85
N TYR A 238 0.62 2.45 20.54
CA TYR A 238 0.91 1.87 19.24
C TYR A 238 -0.14 0.84 18.82
N ARG A 239 -0.40 -0.20 19.63
CA ARG A 239 -1.36 -1.25 19.30
C ARG A 239 -2.77 -0.74 19.08
N VAL A 240 -3.19 0.27 19.84
CA VAL A 240 -4.52 0.89 19.67
C VAL A 240 -4.56 1.73 18.40
N SER A 241 -3.52 2.50 18.09
CA SER A 241 -3.45 3.33 16.88
C SER A 241 -3.29 2.49 15.61
N SER A 242 -2.53 1.40 15.68
CA SER A 242 -2.37 0.45 14.57
C SER A 242 -3.69 -0.22 14.20
N LEU A 243 -4.48 -0.70 15.18
CA LEU A 243 -5.78 -1.29 14.90
C LEU A 243 -6.82 -0.24 14.48
N LEU A 244 -6.92 0.87 15.22
CA LEU A 244 -7.88 1.94 14.98
C LEU A 244 -7.14 3.15 14.40
N GLN A 245 -6.89 3.08 13.10
CA GLN A 245 -6.13 4.10 12.38
C GLN A 245 -6.73 5.50 12.58
N ALA A 246 -5.86 6.50 12.72
CA ALA A 246 -6.33 7.87 12.86
C ALA A 246 -7.22 8.28 11.67
N PRO A 247 -8.32 8.99 11.87
CA PRO A 247 -8.81 9.62 13.11
C PRO A 247 -9.69 8.71 13.99
N LEU A 248 -9.80 7.41 13.70
CA LEU A 248 -10.70 6.49 14.40
C LEU A 248 -10.17 6.03 15.77
N THR A 249 -8.94 6.38 16.14
CA THR A 249 -8.25 5.86 17.33
C THR A 249 -9.12 5.90 18.60
N GLU A 250 -9.84 7.00 18.82
CA GLU A 250 -10.69 7.17 20.03
C GLU A 250 -11.93 6.27 20.08
N LEU A 251 -12.23 5.54 18.99
CA LEU A 251 -13.34 4.58 18.97
C LEU A 251 -13.10 3.37 19.88
N TYR A 252 -11.87 3.20 20.42
CA TYR A 252 -11.66 2.21 21.48
C TYR A 252 -12.60 2.43 22.67
N LYS A 253 -13.04 3.66 22.94
CA LYS A 253 -14.01 4.02 23.99
C LYS A 253 -15.43 3.56 23.69
N ASP A 254 -15.77 3.44 22.44
CA ASP A 254 -17.14 3.08 21.99
C ASP A 254 -17.30 1.56 21.89
N LYS A 255 -17.82 0.96 22.97
CA LYS A 255 -18.08 -0.48 23.02
C LYS A 255 -19.11 -0.97 21.98
N SER A 256 -19.89 -0.05 21.37
CA SER A 256 -20.84 -0.39 20.31
C SER A 256 -20.19 -0.48 18.92
N PHE A 257 -18.98 0.07 18.76
CA PHE A 257 -18.22 -0.05 17.52
C PHE A 257 -17.55 -1.45 17.45
N PRO A 258 -17.87 -2.27 16.45
CA PRO A 258 -17.34 -3.63 16.39
C PRO A 258 -15.88 -3.62 15.90
N LEU A 259 -14.96 -4.07 16.73
CA LEU A 259 -13.59 -4.33 16.28
C LEU A 259 -13.57 -5.50 15.27
N VAL A 260 -14.42 -6.49 15.48
CA VAL A 260 -14.67 -7.60 14.53
C VAL A 260 -16.17 -7.77 14.39
N PRO A 261 -16.75 -7.54 13.20
CA PRO A 261 -18.15 -7.87 12.95
C PRO A 261 -18.42 -9.37 13.15
N GLU A 262 -19.59 -9.71 13.74
CA GLU A 262 -19.90 -11.06 14.24
C GLU A 262 -19.69 -12.18 13.22
N ASN A 263 -20.08 -11.93 11.96
CA ASN A 263 -19.98 -12.95 10.91
C ASN A 263 -18.57 -13.15 10.36
N PHE A 264 -17.65 -12.24 10.71
CA PHE A 264 -16.23 -12.33 10.38
C PHE A 264 -15.41 -12.96 11.48
N ARG A 265 -15.99 -13.24 12.65
CA ARG A 265 -15.33 -14.09 13.64
C ARG A 265 -15.15 -15.51 13.08
N PRO A 266 -13.97 -16.09 13.16
CA PRO A 266 -12.83 -15.79 14.01
C PRO A 266 -11.67 -15.04 13.29
N LEU A 267 -11.92 -14.27 12.24
CA LEU A 267 -10.85 -13.48 11.61
C LEU A 267 -10.26 -12.46 12.58
N ILE A 268 -8.98 -12.22 12.47
CA ILE A 268 -8.23 -11.25 13.26
C ILE A 268 -8.11 -9.96 12.47
N PRO A 269 -8.59 -8.82 13.00
CA PRO A 269 -8.43 -7.53 12.36
C PRO A 269 -7.01 -7.00 12.59
N GLN A 270 -6.41 -6.48 11.54
CA GLN A 270 -5.11 -5.78 11.58
C GLN A 270 -5.32 -4.29 11.66
N GLN A 271 -6.20 -3.75 10.82
CA GLN A 271 -6.46 -2.32 10.74
C GLN A 271 -7.94 -2.04 10.47
N ILE A 272 -8.40 -0.92 11.00
CA ILE A 272 -9.71 -0.32 10.70
C ILE A 272 -9.47 1.11 10.24
N ASN A 273 -9.80 1.41 8.98
CA ASN A 273 -9.45 2.66 8.34
C ASN A 273 -10.69 3.47 7.97
N LEU A 274 -10.47 4.79 7.85
CA LEU A 274 -11.41 5.75 7.31
C LEU A 274 -10.86 6.31 6.00
N TRP A 275 -11.65 6.20 4.95
CA TRP A 275 -11.34 6.72 3.62
C TRP A 275 -12.27 7.87 3.30
N MET A 276 -11.73 9.04 2.97
CA MET A 276 -12.53 10.22 2.65
C MET A 276 -11.94 10.97 1.46
N GLY A 277 -12.79 11.42 0.57
CA GLY A 277 -12.43 12.27 -0.55
C GLY A 277 -13.66 12.98 -1.08
N ALA A 278 -13.48 13.75 -2.15
CA ALA A 278 -14.59 14.31 -2.90
C ALA A 278 -14.39 14.12 -4.40
N CYS A 279 -15.47 14.05 -5.13
CA CYS A 279 -15.44 13.98 -6.58
C CYS A 279 -16.73 14.53 -7.19
N SER A 280 -16.66 14.91 -8.46
CA SER A 280 -17.83 15.19 -9.29
C SER A 280 -18.11 14.00 -10.22
N ASN A 281 -19.40 13.87 -10.59
CA ASN A 281 -19.82 12.86 -11.56
C ASN A 281 -19.66 13.36 -13.03
N LYS A 282 -19.06 14.53 -13.21
CA LYS A 282 -18.83 15.10 -14.54
C LYS A 282 -17.86 14.24 -15.32
N ARG A 283 -18.12 14.12 -16.62
CA ARG A 283 -17.16 13.51 -17.55
C ARG A 283 -15.91 14.39 -17.59
N LYS A 284 -14.75 13.77 -17.46
CA LYS A 284 -13.46 14.43 -17.52
C LYS A 284 -13.00 14.61 -18.96
N ASP A 285 -12.18 15.63 -19.19
CA ASP A 285 -11.46 15.77 -20.45
C ASP A 285 -10.54 14.55 -20.64
N ALA A 286 -10.62 13.96 -21.82
CA ALA A 286 -9.81 12.78 -22.15
C ALA A 286 -8.37 13.22 -22.48
N PRO A 287 -7.36 12.43 -22.05
CA PRO A 287 -6.01 12.57 -22.54
C PRO A 287 -5.95 12.22 -24.05
N ASP A 288 -4.77 12.32 -24.67
CA ASP A 288 -4.61 11.86 -26.04
C ASP A 288 -4.81 10.34 -26.14
N LEU A 289 -5.92 9.94 -26.71
CA LEU A 289 -6.29 8.53 -26.88
C LEU A 289 -5.81 7.94 -28.21
N PHE A 290 -5.20 8.75 -29.09
CA PHE A 290 -4.58 8.25 -30.32
C PHE A 290 -3.12 7.85 -30.14
N SER A 291 -2.43 8.45 -29.14
CA SER A 291 -1.05 8.13 -28.78
C SER A 291 -0.96 7.77 -27.29
N PRO A 292 -1.63 6.69 -26.86
CA PRO A 292 -1.69 6.35 -25.44
C PRO A 292 -0.34 5.86 -24.91
N SER A 293 0.00 6.29 -23.70
CA SER A 293 1.12 5.78 -22.89
C SER A 293 0.68 5.58 -21.45
N ILE A 294 1.49 4.88 -20.64
CA ILE A 294 1.22 4.74 -19.20
C ILE A 294 1.15 6.12 -18.55
N GLU A 295 2.08 7.01 -18.88
CA GLU A 295 2.18 8.35 -18.31
C GLU A 295 1.00 9.24 -18.73
N SER A 296 0.59 9.18 -20.02
CA SER A 296 -0.52 9.99 -20.51
C SER A 296 -1.88 9.52 -20.00
N LEU A 297 -2.06 8.22 -19.87
CA LEU A 297 -3.31 7.65 -19.37
C LEU A 297 -3.38 7.71 -17.84
N GLY A 298 -2.26 7.50 -17.13
CA GLY A 298 -2.21 7.50 -15.68
C GLY A 298 -3.34 6.67 -15.07
N ARG A 299 -4.07 7.28 -14.12
CA ARG A 299 -5.29 6.71 -13.52
C ARG A 299 -6.58 7.30 -14.08
N TYR A 300 -6.54 7.78 -15.32
CA TYR A 300 -7.70 8.35 -15.97
C TYR A 300 -8.81 7.31 -16.14
N VAL A 301 -10.02 7.72 -15.78
CA VAL A 301 -11.31 7.08 -16.13
C VAL A 301 -12.26 8.17 -16.62
N PRO A 302 -13.23 7.87 -17.51
CA PRO A 302 -14.09 8.88 -18.14
C PRO A 302 -14.91 9.72 -17.16
N SER A 303 -15.26 9.15 -16.00
CA SER A 303 -15.99 9.83 -14.93
C SER A 303 -15.59 9.27 -13.57
N GLY A 304 -15.75 10.06 -12.51
CA GLY A 304 -15.30 9.70 -11.17
C GLY A 304 -13.78 9.81 -10.97
N ASN A 305 -13.28 9.37 -9.83
CA ASN A 305 -11.85 9.33 -9.50
C ASN A 305 -11.42 7.89 -9.23
N SER A 306 -10.43 7.40 -9.96
CA SER A 306 -9.90 6.04 -9.85
C SER A 306 -8.73 5.96 -8.86
N SER A 307 -8.67 4.87 -8.07
CA SER A 307 -7.53 4.52 -7.21
C SER A 307 -6.33 3.96 -8.00
N GLY A 308 -6.52 3.59 -9.27
CA GLY A 308 -5.63 2.68 -9.99
C GLY A 308 -5.96 1.22 -9.66
N LEU A 309 -5.44 0.31 -10.47
CA LEU A 309 -5.65 -1.12 -10.30
C LEU A 309 -4.56 -1.67 -9.37
N HIS A 310 -4.94 -2.32 -8.28
CA HIS A 310 -4.03 -2.86 -7.26
C HIS A 310 -4.69 -4.04 -6.53
N HIS A 311 -3.97 -4.68 -5.64
CA HIS A 311 -4.51 -5.65 -4.69
C HIS A 311 -4.00 -5.37 -3.28
N ASP A 312 -4.77 -5.83 -2.28
CA ASP A 312 -4.40 -5.79 -0.87
C ASP A 312 -3.82 -7.14 -0.43
N HIS A 313 -3.01 -7.11 0.63
CA HIS A 313 -2.47 -8.31 1.30
C HIS A 313 -3.33 -8.79 2.46
N ALA A 314 -4.42 -8.10 2.73
CA ALA A 314 -5.41 -8.39 3.75
C ALA A 314 -6.74 -8.82 3.13
N ASP A 315 -7.56 -9.55 3.88
CA ASP A 315 -8.98 -9.68 3.57
C ASP A 315 -9.69 -8.39 3.94
N ASN A 316 -10.46 -7.82 3.03
CA ASN A 316 -11.05 -6.51 3.18
C ASN A 316 -12.57 -6.58 3.32
N LEU A 317 -13.13 -6.06 4.42
CA LEU A 317 -14.53 -5.72 4.53
C LEU A 317 -14.69 -4.21 4.34
N TYR A 318 -15.07 -3.81 3.15
CA TYR A 318 -15.28 -2.41 2.77
C TYR A 318 -16.73 -2.00 2.99
N VAL A 319 -16.97 -0.89 3.68
CA VAL A 319 -18.31 -0.38 4.05
C VAL A 319 -18.50 1.03 3.52
N LEU A 320 -19.37 1.21 2.56
CA LEU A 320 -19.64 2.54 2.01
C LEU A 320 -20.58 3.34 2.92
N VAL A 321 -20.11 4.49 3.37
CA VAL A 321 -20.87 5.41 4.25
C VAL A 321 -21.57 6.50 3.46
N GLN A 322 -20.88 7.08 2.47
CA GLN A 322 -21.37 8.21 1.67
C GLN A 322 -20.76 8.18 0.27
N GLY A 323 -21.46 8.74 -0.72
CA GLY A 323 -21.05 8.71 -2.12
C GLY A 323 -21.44 7.39 -2.79
N ARG A 324 -20.85 7.11 -3.94
CA ARG A 324 -21.01 5.86 -4.68
C ARG A 324 -19.62 5.34 -5.08
N LYS A 325 -19.46 4.03 -5.09
CA LYS A 325 -18.19 3.40 -5.51
C LYS A 325 -18.48 2.32 -6.56
N ARG A 326 -17.64 2.29 -7.59
CA ARG A 326 -17.57 1.18 -8.54
C ARG A 326 -16.27 0.44 -8.31
N PHE A 327 -16.36 -0.85 -8.04
CA PHE A 327 -15.22 -1.74 -7.99
C PHE A 327 -15.16 -2.56 -9.26
N THR A 328 -13.99 -2.58 -9.89
CA THR A 328 -13.68 -3.46 -11.02
C THR A 328 -12.68 -4.48 -10.53
N LEU A 329 -13.09 -5.77 -10.45
CA LEU A 329 -12.35 -6.82 -9.78
C LEU A 329 -11.80 -7.83 -10.78
N PHE A 330 -10.56 -8.33 -10.49
CA PHE A 330 -9.94 -9.44 -11.21
C PHE A 330 -9.42 -10.46 -10.21
N SER A 331 -9.41 -11.74 -10.62
CA SER A 331 -8.96 -12.84 -9.77
C SER A 331 -7.43 -12.82 -9.56
N PRO A 332 -6.92 -13.25 -8.40
CA PRO A 332 -5.48 -13.52 -8.21
C PRO A 332 -4.91 -14.49 -9.23
N GLN A 333 -5.74 -15.37 -9.80
CA GLN A 333 -5.37 -16.27 -10.90
C GLN A 333 -4.78 -15.53 -12.10
N ASP A 334 -5.22 -14.30 -12.34
CA ASP A 334 -4.88 -13.48 -13.51
C ASP A 334 -3.68 -12.54 -13.28
N ALA A 335 -3.02 -12.61 -12.11
CA ALA A 335 -1.98 -11.66 -11.66
C ALA A 335 -0.87 -11.41 -12.70
N GLU A 336 -0.43 -12.44 -13.42
CA GLU A 336 0.61 -12.29 -14.46
C GLU A 336 0.19 -11.36 -15.60
N ALA A 337 -1.09 -11.37 -15.97
CA ALA A 337 -1.62 -10.50 -17.01
C ALA A 337 -1.92 -9.08 -16.51
N LEU A 338 -2.02 -8.90 -15.20
CA LEU A 338 -2.27 -7.61 -14.54
C LEU A 338 -1.01 -6.77 -14.35
N ARG A 339 0.19 -7.33 -14.60
CA ARG A 339 1.45 -6.59 -14.72
C ARG A 339 1.75 -5.70 -13.52
N THR A 340 1.94 -6.29 -12.36
CA THR A 340 2.31 -5.56 -11.14
C THR A 340 3.65 -4.84 -11.25
N VAL A 341 3.82 -3.75 -10.49
CA VAL A 341 5.09 -3.04 -10.34
C VAL A 341 6.12 -3.99 -9.76
N GLY A 342 5.78 -4.70 -8.67
CA GLY A 342 6.60 -5.75 -8.09
C GLY A 342 6.70 -6.98 -9.02
N GLU A 343 7.82 -7.67 -8.95
CA GLU A 343 8.02 -8.92 -9.67
C GLU A 343 7.42 -10.08 -8.87
N LEU A 344 6.37 -10.69 -9.41
CA LEU A 344 5.68 -11.81 -8.76
C LEU A 344 6.66 -12.95 -8.46
N GLN A 345 6.63 -13.43 -7.23
CA GLN A 345 7.38 -14.59 -6.78
C GLN A 345 6.45 -15.78 -6.60
N LYS A 346 5.40 -15.62 -5.81
CA LYS A 346 4.46 -16.68 -5.48
C LYS A 346 3.04 -16.12 -5.30
N ILE A 347 2.06 -16.90 -5.68
CA ILE A 347 0.65 -16.70 -5.34
C ILE A 347 0.23 -17.90 -4.51
N TYR A 348 -0.12 -17.65 -3.25
CA TYR A 348 -0.51 -18.69 -2.30
C TYR A 348 -1.92 -19.24 -2.59
N PRO A 349 -2.28 -20.40 -2.05
CA PRO A 349 -3.60 -21.00 -2.28
C PRO A 349 -4.79 -20.10 -1.89
N ASN A 350 -4.62 -19.25 -0.88
CA ASN A 350 -5.64 -18.32 -0.42
C ASN A 350 -5.67 -16.98 -1.19
N GLY A 351 -4.76 -16.79 -2.14
CA GLY A 351 -4.69 -15.60 -2.98
C GLY A 351 -3.64 -14.57 -2.56
N LEU A 352 -3.00 -14.71 -1.39
CA LEU A 352 -1.91 -13.82 -1.02
C LEU A 352 -0.82 -13.89 -2.08
N ILE A 353 -0.31 -12.71 -2.48
CA ILE A 353 0.72 -12.57 -3.50
C ILE A 353 2.02 -12.13 -2.83
N ASP A 354 3.08 -12.88 -3.07
CA ASP A 354 4.43 -12.59 -2.60
C ASP A 354 5.31 -12.12 -3.76
N TYR A 355 6.18 -11.14 -3.50
CA TYR A 355 7.05 -10.51 -4.47
C TYR A 355 8.50 -10.84 -4.22
N LYS A 356 9.32 -10.70 -5.26
CA LYS A 356 10.77 -10.77 -5.11
C LYS A 356 11.30 -9.48 -4.52
N THR A 357 12.03 -9.57 -3.45
CA THR A 357 12.75 -8.45 -2.87
C THR A 357 13.82 -7.96 -3.86
N ASN A 358 13.57 -6.80 -4.47
CA ASN A 358 14.45 -6.17 -5.46
C ASN A 358 14.16 -4.66 -5.52
N GLN A 359 14.76 -3.93 -6.45
CA GLN A 359 14.58 -2.49 -6.61
C GLN A 359 13.11 -2.04 -6.78
N ARG A 360 12.23 -2.90 -7.28
CA ARG A 360 10.79 -2.61 -7.47
C ARG A 360 9.93 -2.98 -6.26
N ALA A 361 10.54 -3.67 -5.28
CA ALA A 361 9.94 -4.08 -4.02
C ALA A 361 11.04 -4.03 -2.95
N ARG A 362 11.60 -2.82 -2.69
CA ARG A 362 12.82 -2.61 -1.89
C ARG A 362 12.66 -3.04 -0.46
N PHE A 363 11.55 -2.69 0.17
CA PHE A 363 11.26 -3.00 1.57
C PHE A 363 10.49 -4.31 1.75
N TRP A 364 10.19 -4.98 0.64
CA TRP A 364 9.44 -6.22 0.67
C TRP A 364 10.19 -7.31 1.41
N ARG A 365 9.50 -7.93 2.35
CA ARG A 365 10.00 -9.06 3.13
C ARG A 365 9.18 -10.31 2.78
N PRO A 366 9.80 -11.51 2.71
CA PRO A 366 9.09 -12.74 2.42
C PRO A 366 8.00 -13.04 3.45
N MET A 367 6.81 -13.41 2.98
CA MET A 367 5.66 -13.66 3.83
C MET A 367 5.20 -15.12 3.78
N ARG A 368 4.52 -15.53 4.83
CA ARG A 368 3.71 -16.75 4.89
C ARG A 368 2.38 -16.52 4.16
N ALA A 369 1.65 -17.63 3.92
CA ALA A 369 0.32 -17.55 3.30
C ALA A 369 -0.71 -16.75 4.11
N ASP A 370 -0.51 -16.58 5.40
CA ASP A 370 -1.34 -15.77 6.29
C ASP A 370 -0.81 -14.34 6.50
N GLY A 371 0.17 -13.93 5.71
CA GLY A 371 0.75 -12.60 5.74
C GLY A 371 1.81 -12.37 6.80
N ALA A 372 2.08 -13.31 7.71
CA ALA A 372 3.16 -13.14 8.67
C ALA A 372 4.52 -13.11 7.96
N MET A 373 5.34 -12.10 8.26
CA MET A 373 6.72 -12.05 7.80
C MET A 373 7.50 -13.24 8.33
N ILE A 374 8.22 -13.91 7.46
CA ILE A 374 8.86 -15.20 7.79
C ILE A 374 9.88 -15.03 8.91
N GLY A 375 10.65 -13.96 8.94
CA GLY A 375 11.62 -13.69 9.98
C GLY A 375 10.97 -13.40 11.33
N GLU A 376 9.89 -12.60 11.38
CA GLU A 376 9.17 -12.28 12.61
C GLU A 376 8.53 -13.54 13.22
N TRP A 377 7.86 -14.32 12.37
CA TRP A 377 7.33 -15.60 12.80
C TRP A 377 8.42 -16.56 13.32
N ALA A 378 9.60 -16.58 12.67
CA ALA A 378 10.70 -17.43 13.09
C ALA A 378 11.28 -16.99 14.45
N ARG A 379 11.37 -15.68 14.73
CA ARG A 379 11.73 -15.14 16.05
C ARG A 379 10.75 -15.64 17.11
N TRP A 380 9.45 -15.47 16.86
CA TRP A 380 8.40 -15.93 17.76
C TRP A 380 8.45 -17.45 18.02
N MET A 381 8.78 -18.28 17.00
CA MET A 381 8.96 -19.73 17.19
C MET A 381 10.16 -20.05 18.08
N ILE A 382 11.26 -19.30 17.94
CA ILE A 382 12.46 -19.44 18.79
C ILE A 382 12.12 -19.05 20.23
N GLU A 383 11.43 -17.94 20.45
CA GLU A 383 11.01 -17.47 21.77
C GLU A 383 10.12 -18.50 22.48
N LYS A 384 9.29 -19.19 21.72
CA LYS A 384 8.42 -20.26 22.26
C LYS A 384 9.09 -21.60 22.43
N GLU A 385 10.36 -21.73 22.02
CA GLU A 385 11.07 -23.01 22.01
C GLU A 385 10.30 -24.14 21.27
N ASP A 386 9.48 -23.79 20.27
CA ASP A 386 8.73 -24.78 19.47
C ASP A 386 9.54 -25.22 18.24
N PHE A 387 10.36 -26.23 18.45
CA PHE A 387 11.23 -26.81 17.43
C PHE A 387 10.69 -28.10 16.81
N LYS A 388 9.37 -28.33 16.86
CA LYS A 388 8.76 -29.57 16.34
C LYS A 388 8.84 -29.71 14.82
N GLN A 389 8.70 -28.59 14.11
CA GLN A 389 8.66 -28.57 12.65
C GLN A 389 9.98 -28.10 12.04
N TYR A 390 10.65 -27.16 12.68
CA TYR A 390 11.91 -26.57 12.25
C TYR A 390 12.94 -26.64 13.38
N SER A 391 14.20 -26.90 13.06
CA SER A 391 15.27 -26.75 14.04
C SER A 391 15.56 -25.27 14.29
N LYS A 392 16.21 -24.95 15.42
CA LYS A 392 16.61 -23.60 15.76
C LYS A 392 17.47 -22.97 14.63
N GLU A 393 18.43 -23.75 14.08
CA GLU A 393 19.30 -23.30 13.00
C GLU A 393 18.53 -22.99 11.70
N GLN A 394 17.41 -23.69 11.45
CA GLN A 394 16.55 -23.41 10.31
C GLN A 394 15.77 -22.10 10.50
N LEU A 395 15.28 -21.86 11.72
CA LEU A 395 14.60 -20.61 12.06
C LEU A 395 15.55 -19.41 12.03
N GLU A 396 16.76 -19.55 12.61
CA GLU A 396 17.81 -18.52 12.54
C GLU A 396 18.14 -18.17 11.10
N LYS A 397 18.23 -19.15 10.21
CA LYS A 397 18.46 -18.92 8.79
C LYS A 397 17.28 -18.21 8.10
N MET A 398 16.05 -18.43 8.53
CA MET A 398 14.89 -17.68 8.03
C MET A 398 14.99 -16.21 8.42
N ILE A 399 15.42 -15.91 9.64
CA ILE A 399 15.66 -14.53 10.11
C ILE A 399 16.79 -13.87 9.31
N GLU A 400 17.91 -14.57 9.11
CA GLU A 400 19.04 -14.05 8.31
C GLU A 400 18.68 -13.74 6.85
N ASN A 401 17.70 -14.47 6.28
CA ASN A 401 17.26 -14.28 4.90
C ASN A 401 16.14 -13.22 4.78
N ASP A 402 15.60 -12.75 5.89
CA ASP A 402 14.53 -11.76 5.95
C ASP A 402 15.13 -10.35 5.99
N VAL A 403 15.82 -9.99 4.92
CA VAL A 403 16.49 -8.69 4.78
C VAL A 403 15.90 -7.95 3.59
N PRO A 404 15.44 -6.72 3.78
CA PRO A 404 14.98 -5.87 2.69
C PRO A 404 16.11 -5.54 1.72
N PHE A 405 15.76 -5.13 0.51
CA PHE A 405 16.73 -4.73 -0.50
C PHE A 405 17.30 -3.34 -0.16
N ALA A 406 18.55 -3.30 0.32
CA ALA A 406 19.18 -2.13 0.94
C ALA A 406 19.91 -1.17 -0.03
N GLU A 407 19.94 -1.41 -1.35
CA GLU A 407 20.62 -0.48 -2.25
C GLU A 407 19.90 0.88 -2.30
N LYS A 408 20.52 1.91 -1.73
CA LYS A 408 20.04 3.30 -1.88
C LYS A 408 20.09 3.64 -3.38
N SER A 409 18.94 3.81 -4.00
CA SER A 409 18.84 4.41 -5.32
C SER A 409 18.99 5.92 -5.16
N ASN A 410 19.97 6.52 -5.82
CA ASN A 410 20.11 7.99 -5.92
C ASN A 410 19.01 8.63 -6.81
N SER A 411 18.09 7.86 -7.32
CA SER A 411 16.92 8.34 -8.03
C SER A 411 15.69 8.11 -7.15
N GLU A 412 14.97 9.17 -6.83
CA GLU A 412 13.59 9.06 -6.34
C GLU A 412 12.83 8.17 -7.33
N SER A 413 12.59 6.92 -6.96
CA SER A 413 11.77 6.04 -7.79
C SER A 413 10.32 6.50 -7.61
N ASN A 414 9.78 7.14 -8.63
CA ASN A 414 8.34 7.49 -8.70
C ASN A 414 7.48 6.26 -9.00
N TRP A 415 7.79 5.11 -8.41
CA TRP A 415 7.07 3.88 -8.67
C TRP A 415 5.96 3.72 -7.64
N ASP A 416 4.82 3.26 -8.11
CA ASP A 416 3.75 2.79 -7.24
C ASP A 416 4.23 1.57 -6.41
N PRO A 417 3.59 1.27 -5.27
CA PRO A 417 3.86 0.07 -4.49
C PRO A 417 3.85 -1.22 -5.31
N PRO A 418 4.55 -2.28 -4.87
CA PRO A 418 4.66 -3.55 -5.61
C PRO A 418 3.33 -4.16 -6.04
N SER A 419 2.28 -3.97 -5.25
CA SER A 419 0.93 -4.50 -5.47
C SER A 419 0.13 -3.75 -6.54
N PHE A 420 0.61 -2.58 -7.00
CA PHE A 420 -0.06 -1.85 -8.08
C PHE A 420 0.20 -2.47 -9.44
N SER A 421 -0.83 -2.44 -10.26
CA SER A 421 -0.75 -2.79 -11.68
C SER A 421 -0.25 -1.60 -12.51
N THR A 422 0.60 -1.86 -13.47
CA THR A 422 1.01 -0.86 -14.47
C THR A 422 -0.02 -0.69 -15.59
N VAL A 423 -1.11 -1.46 -15.59
CA VAL A 423 -2.20 -1.36 -16.57
C VAL A 423 -3.05 -0.13 -16.27
N PRO A 424 -3.16 0.84 -17.20
CA PRO A 424 -4.04 2.01 -16.99
C PRO A 424 -5.50 1.59 -16.78
N PRO A 425 -6.19 2.12 -15.75
CA PRO A 425 -7.59 1.77 -15.44
C PRO A 425 -8.54 1.92 -16.61
N LEU A 426 -8.33 2.90 -17.48
CA LEU A 426 -9.14 3.11 -18.68
C LEU A 426 -9.28 1.85 -19.54
N LEU A 427 -8.25 1.00 -19.58
CA LEU A 427 -8.29 -0.23 -20.38
C LEU A 427 -9.29 -1.25 -19.85
N ALA A 428 -9.65 -1.18 -18.57
CA ALA A 428 -10.74 -1.97 -18.01
C ALA A 428 -12.14 -1.38 -18.36
N HIS A 429 -12.20 -0.12 -18.84
CA HIS A 429 -13.43 0.63 -19.09
C HIS A 429 -13.61 1.06 -20.55
N LEU A 430 -13.10 0.29 -21.50
CA LEU A 430 -13.18 0.61 -22.94
C LEU A 430 -14.62 0.76 -23.45
N SER A 431 -15.59 0.09 -22.82
CA SER A 431 -17.01 0.22 -23.15
C SER A 431 -17.56 1.63 -22.93
N GLU A 432 -16.92 2.45 -22.06
CA GLU A 432 -17.32 3.83 -21.78
C GLU A 432 -16.78 4.82 -22.83
N ILE A 433 -15.90 4.38 -23.72
CA ILE A 433 -15.37 5.20 -24.83
C ILE A 433 -16.30 5.11 -26.01
N SER A 434 -16.99 6.21 -26.30
CA SER A 434 -18.00 6.27 -27.38
C SER A 434 -17.41 6.33 -28.78
N ASP A 435 -16.28 7.02 -28.98
CA ASP A 435 -15.60 7.09 -30.29
C ASP A 435 -14.88 5.76 -30.58
N GLU A 436 -15.26 5.13 -31.71
CA GLU A 436 -14.74 3.82 -32.08
C GLU A 436 -13.25 3.84 -32.42
N ARG A 437 -12.74 4.93 -33.00
CA ARG A 437 -11.32 5.05 -33.38
C ARG A 437 -10.45 5.16 -32.12
N HIS A 438 -10.91 5.89 -31.09
CA HIS A 438 -10.25 5.95 -29.79
C HIS A 438 -10.23 4.57 -29.12
N ARG A 439 -11.36 3.85 -29.17
CA ARG A 439 -11.46 2.50 -28.62
C ARG A 439 -10.53 1.52 -29.34
N GLU A 440 -10.47 1.57 -30.68
CA GLU A 440 -9.56 0.75 -31.47
C GLU A 440 -8.08 1.07 -31.16
N SER A 441 -7.72 2.36 -31.04
CA SER A 441 -6.38 2.77 -30.64
C SER A 441 -5.99 2.20 -29.29
N LEU A 442 -6.87 2.32 -28.27
CA LEU A 442 -6.66 1.78 -26.94
C LEU A 442 -6.58 0.24 -26.92
N GLN A 443 -7.39 -0.44 -27.72
CA GLN A 443 -7.31 -1.90 -27.87
C GLN A 443 -5.98 -2.34 -28.48
N ASN A 444 -5.51 -1.63 -29.52
CA ASN A 444 -4.21 -1.90 -30.12
C ASN A 444 -3.07 -1.65 -29.14
N TYR A 445 -3.15 -0.57 -28.37
CA TYR A 445 -2.20 -0.28 -27.30
C TYR A 445 -2.19 -1.39 -26.24
N ALA A 446 -3.37 -1.77 -25.74
CA ALA A 446 -3.50 -2.82 -24.73
C ALA A 446 -2.94 -4.18 -25.23
N ASN A 447 -3.30 -4.59 -26.45
CA ASN A 447 -2.80 -5.84 -27.04
C ASN A 447 -1.28 -5.85 -27.20
N LYS A 448 -0.67 -4.69 -27.50
CA LYS A 448 0.77 -4.55 -27.67
C LYS A 448 1.53 -4.54 -26.34
N HIS A 449 1.06 -3.78 -25.35
CA HIS A 449 1.79 -3.51 -24.11
C HIS A 449 1.36 -4.40 -22.94
N PHE A 450 0.10 -4.84 -22.93
CA PHE A 450 -0.53 -5.68 -21.90
C PHE A 450 -1.20 -6.91 -22.51
N PRO A 451 -0.43 -7.77 -23.20
CA PRO A 451 -0.99 -8.92 -23.90
C PRO A 451 -1.73 -9.84 -22.93
N GLY A 452 -2.97 -10.19 -23.29
CA GLY A 452 -3.85 -11.02 -22.48
C GLY A 452 -4.82 -10.24 -21.58
N PHE A 453 -4.53 -8.99 -21.23
CA PHE A 453 -5.38 -8.21 -20.30
C PHE A 453 -6.83 -8.08 -20.79
N LEU A 454 -7.06 -7.75 -22.06
CA LEU A 454 -8.42 -7.58 -22.61
C LEU A 454 -9.25 -8.88 -22.67
N ASN A 455 -8.61 -10.03 -22.47
CA ASN A 455 -9.28 -11.33 -22.43
C ASN A 455 -9.64 -11.77 -21.00
N LEU A 456 -9.24 -11.01 -19.99
CA LEU A 456 -9.55 -11.32 -18.60
C LEU A 456 -11.04 -11.13 -18.34
N HIS A 457 -11.58 -12.01 -17.51
CA HIS A 457 -12.90 -11.85 -16.94
C HIS A 457 -12.85 -10.91 -15.75
N LYS A 458 -13.71 -9.90 -15.74
CA LYS A 458 -13.82 -8.94 -14.64
C LYS A 458 -15.21 -8.98 -14.01
N LEU A 459 -15.26 -8.67 -12.69
CA LEU A 459 -16.52 -8.35 -12.02
C LEU A 459 -16.64 -6.83 -11.89
N GLU A 460 -17.82 -6.29 -12.08
CA GLU A 460 -18.13 -4.90 -11.78
C GLU A 460 -19.15 -4.83 -10.67
N VAL A 461 -18.83 -4.08 -9.61
CA VAL A 461 -19.63 -4.00 -8.39
C VAL A 461 -19.90 -2.54 -8.07
N TRP A 462 -21.17 -2.19 -7.99
CA TRP A 462 -21.60 -0.87 -7.53
C TRP A 462 -22.03 -0.93 -6.08
N LEU A 463 -21.48 -0.01 -5.27
CA LEU A 463 -21.86 0.18 -3.88
C LEU A 463 -22.57 1.51 -3.72
N GLU A 464 -23.71 1.47 -3.03
CA GLU A 464 -24.48 2.60 -2.52
C GLU A 464 -24.28 2.72 -0.99
N PRO A 465 -24.59 3.87 -0.36
CA PRO A 465 -24.42 4.03 1.09
C PRO A 465 -25.11 2.92 1.88
N GLY A 466 -24.33 2.26 2.73
CA GLY A 466 -24.76 1.10 3.52
C GLY A 466 -24.42 -0.25 2.92
N ASP A 467 -24.10 -0.32 1.63
CA ASP A 467 -23.60 -1.54 1.02
C ASP A 467 -22.19 -1.85 1.53
N MET A 468 -21.87 -3.14 1.60
CA MET A 468 -20.54 -3.63 1.95
C MET A 468 -20.01 -4.55 0.86
N LEU A 469 -18.69 -4.62 0.76
CA LEU A 469 -18.00 -5.57 -0.11
C LEU A 469 -17.00 -6.35 0.74
N TYR A 470 -17.14 -7.68 0.77
CA TYR A 470 -16.05 -8.53 1.21
C TYR A 470 -15.17 -8.86 0.01
N LEU A 471 -13.89 -8.56 0.14
CA LEU A 471 -12.88 -8.77 -0.89
C LEU A 471 -11.73 -9.56 -0.28
N PRO A 472 -11.52 -10.82 -0.71
CA PRO A 472 -10.40 -11.61 -0.20
C PRO A 472 -9.05 -11.06 -0.66
N THR A 473 -7.99 -11.31 0.11
CA THR A 473 -6.61 -10.92 -0.23
C THR A 473 -6.24 -11.34 -1.65
N GLY A 474 -5.41 -10.52 -2.30
CA GLY A 474 -4.89 -10.77 -3.63
C GLY A 474 -5.87 -10.53 -4.77
N TRP A 475 -7.16 -10.29 -4.49
CA TRP A 475 -8.10 -9.86 -5.51
C TRP A 475 -7.75 -8.46 -6.00
N PHE A 476 -7.35 -8.35 -7.26
CA PHE A 476 -7.08 -7.06 -7.88
C PHE A 476 -8.36 -6.27 -8.01
N HIS A 477 -8.26 -4.98 -7.69
CA HIS A 477 -9.40 -4.08 -7.78
C HIS A 477 -9.00 -2.68 -8.20
N GLU A 478 -9.86 -2.07 -8.98
CA GLU A 478 -9.86 -0.65 -9.26
C GLU A 478 -11.12 -0.05 -8.64
N VAL A 479 -10.97 1.04 -7.90
CA VAL A 479 -12.09 1.70 -7.21
C VAL A 479 -12.32 3.07 -7.82
N THR A 480 -13.42 3.22 -8.56
CA THR A 480 -13.85 4.54 -9.03
C THR A 480 -14.84 5.15 -8.04
N SER A 481 -14.54 6.35 -7.56
CA SER A 481 -15.37 7.12 -6.63
C SER A 481 -16.26 8.09 -7.35
N PHE A 482 -17.52 8.25 -6.86
CA PHE A 482 -18.53 9.17 -7.38
C PHE A 482 -19.24 9.89 -6.23
N ALA A 483 -19.75 11.10 -6.50
CA ALA A 483 -20.69 11.77 -5.58
C ALA A 483 -22.06 11.06 -5.55
N GLU A 484 -22.80 11.22 -4.45
CA GLU A 484 -24.20 10.75 -4.36
C GLU A 484 -25.09 11.48 -5.37
N ASP A 485 -24.93 12.79 -5.47
CA ASP A 485 -25.70 13.64 -6.38
C ASP A 485 -24.90 13.92 -7.67
N SER A 486 -25.57 13.82 -8.80
CA SER A 486 -24.96 14.07 -10.12
C SER A 486 -24.72 15.55 -10.43
N ALA A 487 -25.28 16.48 -9.66
CA ALA A 487 -25.29 17.90 -9.98
C ALA A 487 -24.04 18.67 -9.51
N SER A 488 -23.37 18.22 -8.45
CA SER A 488 -22.21 18.90 -7.85
C SER A 488 -21.12 17.93 -7.41
N ALA A 489 -19.93 18.45 -7.14
CA ALA A 489 -18.93 17.69 -6.42
C ALA A 489 -19.42 17.39 -5.00
N GLY A 490 -19.18 16.19 -4.52
CA GLY A 490 -19.62 15.76 -3.19
C GLY A 490 -18.64 14.79 -2.55
N ALA A 491 -18.64 14.77 -1.22
CA ALA A 491 -17.83 13.88 -0.45
C ALA A 491 -18.23 12.41 -0.66
N HIS A 492 -17.25 11.55 -0.65
CA HIS A 492 -17.43 10.10 -0.46
C HIS A 492 -16.66 9.65 0.77
N VAL A 493 -17.26 8.75 1.55
CA VAL A 493 -16.73 8.27 2.83
C VAL A 493 -16.92 6.76 2.90
N ALA A 494 -15.91 6.06 3.34
CA ALA A 494 -15.98 4.63 3.61
C ALA A 494 -15.17 4.25 4.85
N LEU A 495 -15.55 3.16 5.47
CA LEU A 495 -14.81 2.44 6.48
C LEU A 495 -14.35 1.12 5.88
N ASN A 496 -13.20 0.61 6.31
CA ASN A 496 -12.86 -0.77 6.04
C ASN A 496 -12.20 -1.45 7.24
N TRP A 497 -12.32 -2.76 7.26
CA TRP A 497 -11.62 -3.67 8.15
C TRP A 497 -10.68 -4.49 7.29
N TRP A 498 -9.41 -4.42 7.56
CA TRP A 498 -8.44 -5.37 7.04
C TRP A 498 -8.22 -6.49 8.05
N PHE A 499 -8.31 -7.73 7.58
CA PHE A 499 -8.13 -8.92 8.38
C PHE A 499 -6.93 -9.72 7.89
N VAL A 500 -6.23 -10.33 8.82
CA VAL A 500 -5.24 -11.37 8.52
C VAL A 500 -5.85 -12.40 7.56
N PRO A 501 -5.22 -12.68 6.40
CA PRO A 501 -5.77 -13.63 5.43
C PRO A 501 -5.85 -15.04 6.00
N PRO A 502 -7.02 -15.66 6.04
CA PRO A 502 -7.13 -17.02 6.53
C PRO A 502 -6.57 -18.02 5.52
N THR A 503 -5.96 -19.09 6.03
CA THR A 503 -5.45 -20.22 5.25
C THR A 503 -6.25 -21.50 5.49
N GLY A 504 -7.22 -21.46 6.40
CA GLY A 504 -8.03 -22.59 6.80
C GLY A 504 -9.52 -22.27 6.95
N GLY A 505 -10.26 -23.23 7.50
CA GLY A 505 -11.69 -23.09 7.76
C GLY A 505 -11.99 -22.30 9.04
N ARG A 506 -13.28 -22.07 9.32
CA ARG A 506 -13.76 -21.26 10.43
C ARG A 506 -13.20 -21.68 11.80
N ASP A 507 -13.08 -22.98 12.05
CA ASP A 507 -12.62 -23.48 13.35
C ASP A 507 -11.12 -23.30 13.56
N ARG A 508 -10.37 -23.20 12.47
CA ARG A 508 -8.92 -22.99 12.47
C ARG A 508 -8.52 -22.16 11.25
N PRO A 509 -8.72 -20.84 11.28
CA PRO A 509 -8.43 -19.98 10.14
C PRO A 509 -6.93 -19.81 9.88
N TYR A 510 -6.08 -19.92 10.92
CA TYR A 510 -4.64 -19.73 10.85
C TYR A 510 -3.87 -21.01 11.17
N PRO A 511 -2.63 -21.16 10.66
CA PRO A 511 -1.85 -22.39 10.83
C PRO A 511 -1.37 -22.63 12.26
N ASP A 512 -1.17 -21.56 13.03
CA ASP A 512 -0.70 -21.58 14.41
C ASP A 512 -1.35 -20.45 15.26
N GLU A 513 -0.78 -20.15 16.42
CA GLU A 513 -1.30 -19.13 17.34
C GLU A 513 -0.60 -17.77 17.23
N TYR A 514 0.29 -17.55 16.25
CA TYR A 514 1.05 -16.32 16.08
C TYR A 514 0.15 -15.09 16.10
N TRP A 515 -0.74 -14.96 15.14
CA TRP A 515 -1.67 -13.86 15.02
C TRP A 515 -2.65 -13.74 16.18
N LYS A 516 -3.08 -14.87 16.72
CA LYS A 516 -3.98 -14.89 17.87
C LYS A 516 -3.31 -14.28 19.10
N LYS A 517 -2.05 -14.65 19.35
CA LYS A 517 -1.27 -14.15 20.48
C LYS A 517 -0.97 -12.65 20.33
N ASP A 518 -0.66 -12.20 19.14
CA ASP A 518 -0.48 -10.79 18.87
C ASP A 518 -1.78 -10.00 19.10
N TYR A 519 -2.89 -10.46 18.55
CA TYR A 519 -4.19 -9.81 18.76
C TYR A 519 -4.67 -9.83 20.21
N GLU A 520 -4.36 -10.86 21.00
CA GLU A 520 -4.63 -10.90 22.44
C GLU A 520 -3.94 -9.71 23.16
N LYS A 521 -2.72 -9.34 22.77
CA LYS A 521 -2.01 -8.15 23.29
C LYS A 521 -2.74 -6.85 22.88
N THR A 522 -3.20 -6.76 21.65
CA THR A 522 -3.97 -5.60 21.16
C THR A 522 -5.29 -5.42 21.93
N LEU A 523 -6.00 -6.52 22.22
CA LEU A 523 -7.20 -6.47 23.04
C LEU A 523 -6.89 -6.03 24.49
N ALA A 524 -5.78 -6.50 25.06
CA ALA A 524 -5.33 -6.08 26.40
C ALA A 524 -5.00 -4.57 26.42
N ALA A 525 -4.34 -4.06 25.38
CA ALA A 525 -4.06 -2.62 25.23
C ALA A 525 -5.35 -1.78 25.19
N ILE A 526 -6.35 -2.22 24.43
CA ILE A 526 -7.65 -1.55 24.36
C ILE A 526 -8.36 -1.53 25.70
N GLU A 527 -8.37 -2.64 26.43
CA GLU A 527 -9.00 -2.70 27.77
C GLU A 527 -8.23 -1.84 28.79
N TYR A 528 -6.90 -1.79 28.71
CA TYR A 528 -6.09 -0.89 29.53
C TYR A 528 -6.49 0.58 29.30
N LYS A 529 -6.54 1.03 28.05
CA LYS A 529 -6.96 2.40 27.69
C LYS A 529 -8.40 2.72 28.11
N ARG A 530 -9.30 1.75 28.03
CA ARG A 530 -10.68 1.89 28.50
C ARG A 530 -10.74 2.09 30.02
N ALA A 531 -9.90 1.37 30.76
CA ALA A 531 -9.83 1.50 32.22
C ALA A 531 -9.27 2.86 32.65
N GLU A 532 -8.26 3.38 31.96
CA GLU A 532 -7.71 4.71 32.23
C GLU A 532 -8.70 5.86 31.94
N SER A 533 -9.62 5.64 30.98
CA SER A 533 -10.59 6.64 30.54
C SER A 533 -11.90 6.64 31.35
N ALA A 534 -12.09 5.67 32.27
CA ALA A 534 -13.28 5.49 33.06
C ALA A 534 -13.19 6.20 34.43
#